data_3588e3955c9360ce52cad1a5b1981995
#
_entry.id   3588e3955c9360ce52cad1a5b1981995
#
_cell.length_a   1.000
_cell.length_b   1.000
_cell.length_c   1.000
_cell.angle_alpha   90.00
_cell.angle_beta   90.00
_cell.angle_gamma   90.00
#
_symmetry.space_group_name_H-M   'P 1'
#
loop_
_entity.id
_entity.type
_entity.pdbx_description
1 polymer ?
#
loop_
_entity_poly.entity_id
_entity_poly.type
_entity_poly.pdbx_seq_one_letter_code
_entity_poly.pdbx_strand_id
1 'polypeptide(L)'
;LLGSWPLEHNPDLKAYQQRLWQWQQKALREAKLQSSWSAPNDAYEQGVEGFLKRLVLSEAGAPLRSALDSAAQAIAPAGALNGLAQTLLHLTVPGVPDVYQGDEFWDFSLVDPDNRRPVDFAARQHALDAPPDIGELLFNWRDGRIKQALIAQVLGLRKTCPELFRHGSYTALEVVGQHAERVVAFYRQHQGQQLLVVVPRWPYQLLENGMFPQINAPVWGDTRVKLPFAATTQNWKGLFQTRAVTPNKELLISAALGDLPVNVFINPDNQES
;
A
#
# COMPACT_ATOMS: atom_id res chain seq x y z
N LEU A 1 9.37 -16.77 3.99
CA LEU A 1 9.81 -16.14 5.25
C LEU A 1 9.83 -14.60 5.15
N LEU A 2 10.61 -14.03 4.22
CA LEU A 2 10.79 -12.56 4.15
C LEU A 2 9.46 -11.77 3.97
N GLY A 3 8.62 -12.19 3.02
CA GLY A 3 7.38 -11.47 2.70
C GLY A 3 6.29 -11.53 3.79
N SER A 4 6.43 -12.41 4.76
CA SER A 4 5.53 -12.53 5.92
C SER A 4 6.23 -12.25 7.25
N TRP A 5 7.49 -11.74 7.20
CA TRP A 5 8.25 -11.44 8.41
C TRP A 5 7.59 -10.31 9.20
N PRO A 6 7.35 -10.50 10.51
CA PRO A 6 6.75 -9.46 11.35
C PRO A 6 7.64 -8.21 11.42
N LEU A 7 7.03 -7.03 11.31
CA LEU A 7 7.74 -5.74 11.44
C LEU A 7 7.81 -5.22 12.89
N GLU A 8 7.23 -5.94 13.81
CA GLU A 8 7.19 -5.61 15.24
C GLU A 8 8.55 -5.83 15.90
N HIS A 9 8.86 -5.02 16.89
CA HIS A 9 9.96 -5.31 17.79
C HIS A 9 9.58 -6.47 18.70
N ASN A 10 10.33 -7.56 18.71
CA ASN A 10 10.08 -8.78 19.47
C ASN A 10 8.81 -9.54 19.06
N PRO A 11 8.72 -10.03 17.84
CA PRO A 11 7.57 -10.79 17.37
C PRO A 11 7.43 -12.12 18.11
N ASP A 12 6.19 -12.60 18.25
CA ASP A 12 5.95 -13.97 18.71
C ASP A 12 6.36 -14.98 17.64
N LEU A 13 7.62 -15.42 17.73
CA LEU A 13 8.21 -16.39 16.79
C LEU A 13 7.51 -17.75 16.84
N LYS A 14 6.88 -18.11 17.96
CA LYS A 14 6.11 -19.38 18.03
C LYS A 14 4.85 -19.31 17.21
N ALA A 15 4.06 -18.23 17.41
CA ALA A 15 2.88 -17.97 16.59
C ALA A 15 3.24 -17.83 15.11
N TYR A 16 4.31 -17.13 14.78
CA TYR A 16 4.81 -17.01 13.42
C TYR A 16 5.16 -18.36 12.80
N GLN A 17 5.93 -19.19 13.51
CA GLN A 17 6.30 -20.54 13.05
C GLN A 17 5.07 -21.43 12.82
N GLN A 18 4.07 -21.35 13.71
CA GLN A 18 2.84 -22.12 13.58
C GLN A 18 2.02 -21.72 12.34
N ARG A 19 1.92 -20.41 12.05
CA ARG A 19 1.30 -19.89 10.83
C ARG A 19 1.98 -20.43 9.58
N LEU A 20 3.31 -20.32 9.54
CA LEU A 20 4.12 -20.84 8.43
C LEU A 20 3.92 -22.34 8.23
N TRP A 21 3.86 -23.11 9.33
CA TRP A 21 3.67 -24.53 9.24
C TRP A 21 2.30 -24.91 8.67
N GLN A 22 1.23 -24.30 9.15
CA GLN A 22 -0.13 -24.55 8.65
C GLN A 22 -0.25 -24.28 7.15
N TRP A 23 0.30 -23.17 6.69
CA TRP A 23 0.35 -22.85 5.28
C TRP A 23 1.21 -23.85 4.50
N GLN A 24 2.40 -24.17 5.01
CA GLN A 24 3.32 -25.09 4.34
C GLN A 24 2.74 -26.50 4.23
N GLN A 25 2.11 -27.03 5.28
CA GLN A 25 1.47 -28.33 5.26
C GLN A 25 0.41 -28.42 4.17
N LYS A 26 -0.43 -27.39 4.05
CA LYS A 26 -1.39 -27.30 2.95
C LYS A 26 -0.68 -27.33 1.59
N ALA A 27 0.32 -26.49 1.40
CA ALA A 27 1.07 -26.43 0.15
C ALA A 27 1.69 -27.77 -0.23
N LEU A 28 2.26 -28.51 0.74
CA LEU A 28 2.84 -29.84 0.53
C LEU A 28 1.79 -30.86 0.08
N ARG A 29 0.62 -30.86 0.75
CA ARG A 29 -0.46 -31.80 0.44
C ARG A 29 -1.15 -31.50 -0.90
N GLU A 30 -1.28 -30.22 -1.26
CA GLU A 30 -1.85 -29.81 -2.54
C GLU A 30 -0.90 -30.01 -3.72
N ALA A 31 0.41 -29.93 -3.49
CA ALA A 31 1.40 -30.25 -4.51
C ALA A 31 1.39 -31.75 -4.92
N LYS A 32 0.89 -32.64 -4.03
CA LYS A 32 0.74 -34.10 -4.27
C LYS A 32 2.03 -34.81 -4.70
N LEU A 33 3.20 -34.28 -4.31
CA LEU A 33 4.50 -34.86 -4.68
C LEU A 33 4.97 -35.91 -3.68
N GLN A 34 5.01 -35.57 -2.39
CA GLN A 34 5.47 -36.45 -1.30
C GLN A 34 4.39 -36.71 -0.26
N SER A 35 3.37 -35.89 -0.21
CA SER A 35 2.22 -35.96 0.70
C SER A 35 0.97 -35.49 -0.02
N SER A 36 -0.21 -35.93 0.39
CA SER A 36 -1.49 -35.46 -0.13
C SER A 36 -2.58 -35.53 0.96
N TRP A 37 -3.72 -34.91 0.72
CA TRP A 37 -4.86 -35.00 1.65
C TRP A 37 -5.41 -36.42 1.81
N SER A 38 -5.36 -37.23 0.74
CA SER A 38 -5.86 -38.61 0.76
C SER A 38 -4.81 -39.63 1.23
N ALA A 39 -3.53 -39.28 1.19
CA ALA A 39 -2.41 -40.10 1.61
C ALA A 39 -1.32 -39.24 2.25
N PRO A 40 -1.52 -38.78 3.49
CA PRO A 40 -0.51 -37.99 4.20
C PRO A 40 0.77 -38.80 4.45
N ASN A 41 1.93 -38.18 4.25
CA ASN A 41 3.23 -38.74 4.59
C ASN A 41 3.75 -38.05 5.86
N ASP A 42 3.35 -38.61 7.01
CA ASP A 42 3.65 -38.01 8.32
C ASP A 42 5.16 -37.85 8.58
N ALA A 43 5.98 -38.82 8.16
CA ALA A 43 7.42 -38.75 8.35
C ALA A 43 8.03 -37.57 7.57
N TYR A 44 7.59 -37.36 6.34
CA TYR A 44 8.02 -36.23 5.51
C TYR A 44 7.56 -34.90 6.08
N GLU A 45 6.26 -34.79 6.45
CA GLU A 45 5.68 -33.57 7.03
C GLU A 45 6.37 -33.21 8.35
N GLN A 46 6.63 -34.17 9.25
CA GLN A 46 7.36 -33.94 10.50
C GLN A 46 8.80 -33.48 10.26
N GLY A 47 9.46 -34.02 9.21
CA GLY A 47 10.79 -33.58 8.82
C GLY A 47 10.80 -32.11 8.38
N VAL A 48 9.84 -31.70 7.58
CA VAL A 48 9.68 -30.31 7.12
C VAL A 48 9.34 -29.38 8.27
N GLU A 49 8.40 -29.77 9.15
CA GLU A 49 8.07 -28.99 10.34
C GLU A 49 9.27 -28.84 11.28
N GLY A 50 10.02 -29.91 11.52
CA GLY A 50 11.23 -29.88 12.34
C GLY A 50 12.31 -28.97 11.76
N PHE A 51 12.46 -28.93 10.42
CA PHE A 51 13.34 -27.99 9.75
C PHE A 51 12.89 -26.53 9.96
N LEU A 52 11.61 -26.24 9.76
CA LEU A 52 11.04 -24.92 9.99
C LEU A 52 11.19 -24.45 11.45
N LYS A 53 10.93 -25.35 12.41
CA LYS A 53 11.16 -25.06 13.85
C LYS A 53 12.63 -24.72 14.13
N ARG A 54 13.57 -25.43 13.53
CA ARG A 54 15.00 -25.09 13.70
C ARG A 54 15.33 -23.72 13.13
N LEU A 55 14.83 -23.38 11.97
CA LEU A 55 15.08 -22.06 11.36
C LEU A 55 14.51 -20.90 12.20
N VAL A 56 13.28 -21.07 12.70
CA VAL A 56 12.54 -19.96 13.33
C VAL A 56 12.78 -19.90 14.84
N LEU A 57 12.94 -21.03 15.54
CA LEU A 57 12.92 -21.06 17.00
C LEU A 57 14.25 -21.39 17.65
N SER A 58 15.17 -22.11 16.98
CA SER A 58 16.42 -22.55 17.62
C SER A 58 17.54 -21.50 17.55
N GLU A 59 18.54 -21.63 18.40
CA GLU A 59 19.75 -20.81 18.36
C GLU A 59 20.49 -20.93 17.03
N ALA A 60 20.51 -22.11 16.41
CA ALA A 60 21.13 -22.32 15.09
C ALA A 60 20.46 -21.48 13.98
N GLY A 61 19.20 -21.09 14.15
CA GLY A 61 18.47 -20.22 13.23
C GLY A 61 18.70 -18.72 13.49
N ALA A 62 19.36 -18.32 14.57
CA ALA A 62 19.53 -16.92 14.92
C ALA A 62 20.20 -16.06 13.83
N PRO A 63 21.24 -16.48 13.13
CA PRO A 63 21.82 -15.70 12.03
C PRO A 63 20.84 -15.45 10.88
N LEU A 64 20.02 -16.46 10.53
CA LEU A 64 19.00 -16.30 9.50
C LEU A 64 17.91 -15.30 9.94
N ARG A 65 17.46 -15.41 11.19
CA ARG A 65 16.46 -14.46 11.71
C ARG A 65 16.97 -13.03 11.71
N SER A 66 18.21 -12.80 12.14
CA SER A 66 18.83 -11.49 12.08
C SER A 66 18.94 -10.94 10.67
N ALA A 67 19.31 -11.79 9.69
CA ALA A 67 19.37 -11.40 8.29
C ALA A 67 17.97 -11.08 7.72
N LEU A 68 16.94 -11.88 8.08
CA LEU A 68 15.56 -11.65 7.67
C LEU A 68 15.03 -10.34 8.27
N ASP A 69 15.28 -10.09 9.55
CA ASP A 69 14.87 -8.86 10.21
C ASP A 69 15.51 -7.63 9.55
N SER A 70 16.83 -7.66 9.37
CA SER A 70 17.55 -6.57 8.70
C SER A 70 17.04 -6.31 7.29
N ALA A 71 16.80 -7.37 6.51
CA ALA A 71 16.27 -7.25 5.17
C ALA A 71 14.82 -6.70 5.17
N ALA A 72 13.96 -7.22 6.06
CA ALA A 72 12.58 -6.76 6.19
C ALA A 72 12.52 -5.27 6.57
N GLN A 73 13.29 -4.84 7.58
CA GLN A 73 13.35 -3.43 7.99
C GLN A 73 13.85 -2.52 6.85
N ALA A 74 14.81 -2.97 6.06
CA ALA A 74 15.35 -2.19 4.94
C ALA A 74 14.36 -1.98 3.79
N ILE A 75 13.52 -2.99 3.49
CA ILE A 75 12.56 -2.91 2.37
C ILE A 75 11.16 -2.45 2.80
N ALA A 76 10.83 -2.52 4.07
CA ALA A 76 9.48 -2.26 4.59
C ALA A 76 8.93 -0.87 4.22
N PRO A 77 9.68 0.24 4.29
CA PRO A 77 9.17 1.55 3.88
C PRO A 77 8.79 1.61 2.40
N ALA A 78 9.60 0.98 1.53
CA ALA A 78 9.27 0.89 0.11
C ALA A 78 8.06 -0.02 -0.14
N GLY A 79 7.94 -1.10 0.64
CA GLY A 79 6.78 -1.98 0.62
C GLY A 79 5.50 -1.26 1.04
N ALA A 80 5.55 -0.49 2.13
CA ALA A 80 4.44 0.33 2.59
C ALA A 80 4.02 1.36 1.53
N LEU A 81 4.99 2.05 0.93
CA LEU A 81 4.72 3.02 -0.13
C LEU A 81 4.09 2.38 -1.37
N ASN A 82 4.57 1.21 -1.78
CA ASN A 82 3.93 0.42 -2.84
C ASN A 82 2.50 0.01 -2.45
N GLY A 83 2.29 -0.41 -1.20
CA GLY A 83 0.96 -0.77 -0.69
C GLY A 83 -0.01 0.41 -0.73
N LEU A 84 0.41 1.61 -0.32
CA LEU A 84 -0.39 2.83 -0.42
C LEU A 84 -0.69 3.18 -1.88
N ALA A 85 0.32 3.12 -2.76
CA ALA A 85 0.16 3.41 -4.19
C ALA A 85 -0.83 2.42 -4.85
N GLN A 86 -0.69 1.12 -4.59
CA GLN A 86 -1.59 0.10 -5.11
C GLN A 86 -3.02 0.27 -4.58
N THR A 87 -3.18 0.56 -3.28
CA THR A 87 -4.49 0.82 -2.67
C THR A 87 -5.16 2.03 -3.34
N LEU A 88 -4.43 3.12 -3.54
CA LEU A 88 -4.97 4.31 -4.19
C LEU A 88 -5.36 4.03 -5.64
N LEU A 89 -4.51 3.36 -6.41
CA LEU A 89 -4.82 2.95 -7.78
C LEU A 89 -6.05 2.06 -7.82
N HIS A 90 -6.12 1.03 -6.97
CA HIS A 90 -7.25 0.10 -6.88
C HIS A 90 -8.58 0.82 -6.63
N LEU A 91 -8.58 1.82 -5.76
CA LEU A 91 -9.78 2.60 -5.41
C LEU A 91 -10.16 3.66 -6.46
N THR A 92 -9.28 4.01 -7.40
CA THR A 92 -9.48 5.18 -8.29
C THR A 92 -9.51 4.87 -9.78
N VAL A 93 -8.95 3.74 -10.23
CA VAL A 93 -9.10 3.28 -11.63
C VAL A 93 -10.56 2.94 -11.95
N PRO A 94 -10.95 2.86 -13.24
CA PRO A 94 -12.28 2.37 -13.63
C PRO A 94 -12.55 0.96 -13.09
N GLY A 95 -13.71 0.77 -12.49
CA GLY A 95 -14.15 -0.51 -11.93
C GLY A 95 -14.75 -0.38 -10.53
N VAL A 96 -15.13 -1.53 -9.98
CA VAL A 96 -15.65 -1.64 -8.61
C VAL A 96 -14.54 -2.24 -7.75
N PRO A 97 -13.96 -1.47 -6.83
CA PRO A 97 -12.90 -1.97 -5.97
C PRO A 97 -13.47 -2.94 -4.92
N ASP A 98 -12.72 -3.99 -4.65
CA ASP A 98 -12.96 -4.90 -3.53
C ASP A 98 -11.91 -4.64 -2.45
N VAL A 99 -12.35 -4.43 -1.21
CA VAL A 99 -11.48 -4.35 -0.03
C VAL A 99 -11.80 -5.52 0.86
N TYR A 100 -10.93 -6.53 0.84
CA TYR A 100 -11.13 -7.72 1.67
C TYR A 100 -11.01 -7.37 3.16
N GLN A 101 -11.79 -8.06 3.99
CA GLN A 101 -11.79 -7.84 5.44
C GLN A 101 -10.39 -7.99 6.03
N GLY A 102 -9.94 -6.99 6.77
CA GLY A 102 -8.62 -6.97 7.39
C GLY A 102 -7.56 -6.21 6.61
N ASP A 103 -7.78 -6.01 5.31
CA ASP A 103 -6.82 -5.32 4.42
C ASP A 103 -6.78 -3.80 4.66
N GLU A 104 -7.59 -3.27 5.55
CA GLU A 104 -7.54 -1.85 5.92
C GLU A 104 -6.22 -1.47 6.58
N PHE A 105 -5.61 -2.38 7.34
CA PHE A 105 -4.24 -2.24 7.86
C PHE A 105 -3.26 -3.01 6.97
N TRP A 106 -1.97 -3.08 7.39
CA TRP A 106 -1.03 -3.96 6.71
C TRP A 106 -1.42 -5.41 6.94
N ASP A 107 -1.47 -6.19 5.86
CA ASP A 107 -1.65 -7.63 5.93
C ASP A 107 -0.42 -8.36 5.39
N PHE A 108 0.22 -9.12 6.26
CA PHE A 108 1.36 -9.99 5.95
C PHE A 108 0.96 -11.46 6.00
N SER A 109 -0.31 -11.76 5.77
CA SER A 109 -0.79 -13.12 5.65
C SER A 109 -0.22 -13.80 4.42
N LEU A 110 0.05 -15.09 4.56
CA LEU A 110 0.19 -16.00 3.44
C LEU A 110 -1.21 -16.33 2.89
N VAL A 111 -1.28 -17.07 1.79
CA VAL A 111 -2.56 -17.56 1.29
C VAL A 111 -3.19 -18.57 2.26
N ASP A 112 -4.41 -18.99 1.97
CA ASP A 112 -5.17 -19.94 2.78
C ASP A 112 -4.29 -21.09 3.33
N PRO A 113 -4.40 -21.43 4.64
CA PRO A 113 -5.39 -20.97 5.63
C PRO A 113 -5.01 -19.68 6.39
N ASP A 114 -3.82 -19.13 6.20
CA ASP A 114 -3.28 -18.04 7.01
C ASP A 114 -4.08 -16.73 6.87
N ASN A 115 -4.62 -16.44 5.69
CA ASN A 115 -5.46 -15.27 5.41
C ASN A 115 -6.90 -15.37 5.98
N ARG A 116 -7.25 -16.45 6.65
CA ARG A 116 -8.57 -16.65 7.31
C ARG A 116 -8.53 -16.41 8.81
N ARG A 117 -7.48 -15.83 9.33
CA ARG A 117 -7.37 -15.48 10.75
C ARG A 117 -8.42 -14.44 11.14
N PRO A 118 -8.89 -14.44 12.40
CA PRO A 118 -9.78 -13.39 12.88
C PRO A 118 -9.22 -12.00 12.69
N VAL A 119 -10.07 -11.06 12.25
CA VAL A 119 -9.73 -9.66 12.09
C VAL A 119 -10.08 -8.90 13.37
N ASP A 120 -9.17 -8.06 13.86
CA ASP A 120 -9.44 -7.13 14.95
C ASP A 120 -10.24 -5.93 14.43
N PHE A 121 -11.56 -6.08 14.36
CA PHE A 121 -12.46 -5.01 13.94
C PHE A 121 -12.53 -3.87 14.96
N ALA A 122 -12.31 -4.16 16.25
CA ALA A 122 -12.33 -3.13 17.29
C ALA A 122 -11.20 -2.12 17.11
N ALA A 123 -9.97 -2.59 16.82
CA ALA A 123 -8.84 -1.71 16.51
C ALA A 123 -9.11 -0.83 15.28
N ARG A 124 -9.73 -1.40 14.24
CA ARG A 124 -10.09 -0.66 13.02
C ARG A 124 -11.16 0.39 13.26
N GLN A 125 -12.19 0.03 14.03
CA GLN A 125 -13.23 0.99 14.42
C GLN A 125 -12.64 2.15 15.23
N HIS A 126 -11.82 1.84 16.22
CA HIS A 126 -11.18 2.88 17.04
C HIS A 126 -10.32 3.86 16.19
N ALA A 127 -9.58 3.33 15.21
CA ALA A 127 -8.76 4.16 14.32
C ALA A 127 -9.62 5.07 13.39
N LEU A 128 -10.85 4.65 13.05
CA LEU A 128 -11.80 5.47 12.29
C LEU A 128 -12.48 6.55 13.14
N ASP A 129 -12.81 6.22 14.40
CA ASP A 129 -13.53 7.13 15.30
C ASP A 129 -12.66 8.34 15.72
N ALA A 130 -11.34 8.15 15.79
CA ALA A 130 -10.38 9.19 16.17
C ALA A 130 -9.16 9.16 15.23
N PRO A 131 -9.31 9.55 13.96
CA PRO A 131 -8.22 9.48 13.00
C PRO A 131 -7.12 10.50 13.36
N PRO A 132 -5.85 10.05 13.47
CA PRO A 132 -4.71 10.94 13.67
C PRO A 132 -4.48 11.85 12.47
N ASP A 133 -3.69 12.89 12.65
CA ASP A 133 -3.22 13.69 11.53
C ASP A 133 -2.23 12.91 10.63
N ILE A 134 -1.99 13.43 9.42
CA ILE A 134 -1.12 12.77 8.43
C ILE A 134 0.31 12.61 8.95
N GLY A 135 0.82 13.57 9.70
CA GLY A 135 2.17 13.51 10.27
C GLY A 135 2.30 12.38 11.29
N GLU A 136 1.32 12.24 12.18
CA GLU A 136 1.26 11.11 13.13
C GLU A 136 1.12 9.77 12.42
N LEU A 137 0.27 9.69 11.39
CA LEU A 137 0.10 8.47 10.60
C LEU A 137 1.39 8.07 9.88
N LEU A 138 2.14 9.01 9.32
CA LEU A 138 3.44 8.76 8.70
C LEU A 138 4.49 8.34 9.73
N PHE A 139 4.51 8.97 10.89
CA PHE A 139 5.45 8.61 11.96
C PHE A 139 5.22 7.18 12.45
N ASN A 140 3.96 6.79 12.63
CA ASN A 140 3.53 5.47 13.10
C ASN A 140 3.14 4.51 11.97
N TRP A 141 3.61 4.71 10.76
CA TRP A 141 3.17 4.00 9.55
C TRP A 141 3.14 2.47 9.70
N ARG A 142 3.98 1.90 10.58
CA ARG A 142 4.07 0.44 10.80
C ARG A 142 2.79 -0.19 11.35
N ASP A 143 1.94 0.57 12.01
CA ASP A 143 0.66 0.08 12.56
C ASP A 143 -0.46 -0.08 11.52
N GLY A 144 -0.27 0.44 10.31
CA GLY A 144 -1.21 0.30 9.20
C GLY A 144 -2.35 1.31 9.18
N ARG A 145 -2.54 2.13 10.21
CA ARG A 145 -3.63 3.14 10.27
C ARG A 145 -3.58 4.12 9.10
N ILE A 146 -2.39 4.41 8.58
CA ILE A 146 -2.19 5.26 7.39
C ILE A 146 -2.91 4.69 6.15
N LYS A 147 -2.90 3.36 5.96
CA LYS A 147 -3.61 2.71 4.84
C LYS A 147 -5.12 2.81 5.01
N GLN A 148 -5.62 2.59 6.22
CA GLN A 148 -7.05 2.74 6.51
C GLN A 148 -7.52 4.18 6.32
N ALA A 149 -6.76 5.18 6.76
CA ALA A 149 -7.08 6.58 6.55
C ALA A 149 -7.17 6.93 5.05
N LEU A 150 -6.24 6.40 4.23
CA LEU A 150 -6.28 6.52 2.78
C LEU A 150 -7.57 5.89 2.21
N ILE A 151 -7.90 4.66 2.60
CA ILE A 151 -9.11 3.96 2.15
C ILE A 151 -10.36 4.77 2.51
N ALA A 152 -10.48 5.19 3.77
CA ALA A 152 -11.65 5.93 4.26
C ALA A 152 -11.87 7.23 3.49
N GLN A 153 -10.82 8.00 3.26
CA GLN A 153 -10.91 9.27 2.52
C GLN A 153 -11.29 9.06 1.05
N VAL A 154 -10.70 8.06 0.38
CA VAL A 154 -11.03 7.78 -1.04
C VAL A 154 -12.43 7.21 -1.19
N LEU A 155 -12.88 6.34 -0.27
CA LEU A 155 -14.26 5.86 -0.25
C LEU A 155 -15.25 7.00 0.02
N GLY A 156 -14.90 7.94 0.90
CA GLY A 156 -15.65 9.18 1.10
C GLY A 156 -15.79 9.99 -0.20
N LEU A 157 -14.69 10.15 -0.94
CA LEU A 157 -14.70 10.81 -2.24
C LEU A 157 -15.58 10.07 -3.27
N ARG A 158 -15.48 8.73 -3.32
CA ARG A 158 -16.35 7.91 -4.19
C ARG A 158 -17.84 8.09 -3.87
N LYS A 159 -18.17 8.24 -2.59
CA LYS A 159 -19.53 8.49 -2.13
C LYS A 159 -20.04 9.87 -2.54
N THR A 160 -19.20 10.90 -2.54
CA THR A 160 -19.59 12.27 -2.91
C THR A 160 -19.60 12.52 -4.42
N CYS A 161 -18.79 11.76 -5.19
CA CYS A 161 -18.67 11.90 -6.64
C CYS A 161 -18.98 10.58 -7.37
N PRO A 162 -20.13 9.92 -7.13
CA PRO A 162 -20.37 8.54 -7.62
C PRO A 162 -20.35 8.44 -9.15
N GLU A 163 -20.86 9.46 -9.86
CA GLU A 163 -20.93 9.45 -11.31
C GLU A 163 -19.55 9.58 -11.96
N LEU A 164 -18.65 10.35 -11.37
CA LEU A 164 -17.26 10.43 -11.81
C LEU A 164 -16.56 9.06 -11.72
N PHE A 165 -16.77 8.31 -10.63
CA PHE A 165 -16.19 6.99 -10.47
C PHE A 165 -16.85 5.91 -11.32
N ARG A 166 -18.15 6.05 -11.62
CA ARG A 166 -18.92 5.10 -12.43
C ARG A 166 -18.71 5.30 -13.94
N HIS A 167 -18.74 6.55 -14.39
CA HIS A 167 -18.79 6.92 -15.80
C HIS A 167 -17.62 7.78 -16.27
N GLY A 168 -16.76 8.23 -15.36
CA GLY A 168 -15.61 9.08 -15.70
C GLY A 168 -14.66 8.40 -16.70
N SER A 169 -14.18 9.19 -17.65
CA SER A 169 -13.12 8.80 -18.57
C SER A 169 -11.86 8.36 -17.83
N TYR A 170 -10.96 7.70 -18.54
CA TYR A 170 -9.62 7.39 -18.05
C TYR A 170 -8.60 7.83 -19.10
N THR A 171 -7.65 8.65 -18.69
CA THR A 171 -6.56 9.13 -19.55
C THR A 171 -5.24 8.99 -18.78
N ALA A 172 -4.36 8.11 -19.24
CA ALA A 172 -3.00 8.04 -18.73
C ALA A 172 -2.25 9.34 -19.06
N LEU A 173 -1.49 9.85 -18.09
CA LEU A 173 -0.76 11.10 -18.26
C LEU A 173 0.72 10.86 -18.51
N GLU A 174 1.30 11.67 -19.39
CA GLU A 174 2.72 11.68 -19.63
C GLU A 174 3.46 12.31 -18.45
N VAL A 175 4.47 11.61 -17.95
CA VAL A 175 5.41 12.12 -16.95
C VAL A 175 6.75 12.36 -17.63
N VAL A 176 7.38 13.48 -17.34
CA VAL A 176 8.68 13.88 -17.89
C VAL A 176 9.63 14.31 -16.78
N GLY A 177 10.93 14.33 -17.05
CA GLY A 177 11.98 14.69 -16.11
C GLY A 177 12.78 13.49 -15.60
N GLN A 178 13.67 13.74 -14.64
CA GLN A 178 14.69 12.79 -14.18
C GLN A 178 14.13 11.44 -13.71
N HIS A 179 12.97 11.44 -13.03
CA HIS A 179 12.35 10.25 -12.46
C HIS A 179 10.99 9.92 -13.09
N ALA A 180 10.82 10.23 -14.39
CA ALA A 180 9.55 10.01 -15.09
C ALA A 180 9.05 8.57 -14.99
N GLU A 181 9.93 7.58 -15.09
CA GLU A 181 9.61 6.16 -14.98
C GLU A 181 9.18 5.72 -13.57
N ARG A 182 9.42 6.58 -12.57
CA ARG A 182 9.12 6.31 -11.15
C ARG A 182 7.76 6.83 -10.71
N VAL A 183 6.93 7.30 -11.64
CA VAL A 183 5.61 7.87 -11.35
C VAL A 183 4.56 7.25 -12.26
N VAL A 184 3.39 6.99 -11.71
CA VAL A 184 2.17 6.70 -12.46
C VAL A 184 1.19 7.84 -12.19
N ALA A 185 0.66 8.42 -13.25
CA ALA A 185 -0.35 9.45 -13.16
C ALA A 185 -1.45 9.23 -14.18
N PHE A 186 -2.69 9.51 -13.81
CA PHE A 186 -3.81 9.49 -14.71
C PHE A 186 -4.87 10.52 -14.30
N TYR A 187 -5.74 10.81 -15.23
CA TYR A 187 -6.82 11.76 -15.10
C TYR A 187 -8.15 11.11 -15.42
N ARG A 188 -9.18 11.49 -14.68
CA ARG A 188 -10.57 11.12 -14.95
C ARG A 188 -11.45 12.35 -14.97
N GLN A 189 -12.50 12.32 -15.80
CA GLN A 189 -13.44 13.43 -15.96
C GLN A 189 -14.83 12.92 -16.25
N HIS A 190 -15.84 13.58 -15.64
CA HIS A 190 -17.26 13.37 -15.94
C HIS A 190 -18.05 14.62 -15.57
N GLN A 191 -18.83 15.17 -16.52
CA GLN A 191 -19.77 16.30 -16.30
C GLN A 191 -19.18 17.47 -15.48
N GLY A 192 -17.98 17.92 -15.82
CA GLY A 192 -17.30 19.01 -15.12
C GLY A 192 -16.45 18.59 -13.93
N GLN A 193 -16.76 17.47 -13.26
CA GLN A 193 -15.94 16.92 -12.20
C GLN A 193 -14.66 16.33 -12.76
N GLN A 194 -13.55 16.56 -12.08
CA GLN A 194 -12.22 16.16 -12.54
C GLN A 194 -11.42 15.53 -11.39
N LEU A 195 -10.72 14.44 -11.68
CA LEU A 195 -9.87 13.73 -10.74
C LEU A 195 -8.48 13.50 -11.37
N LEU A 196 -7.44 13.86 -10.65
CA LEU A 196 -6.05 13.57 -10.99
C LEU A 196 -5.45 12.69 -9.92
N VAL A 197 -4.88 11.56 -10.31
CA VAL A 197 -4.19 10.63 -9.40
C VAL A 197 -2.71 10.61 -9.74
N VAL A 198 -1.87 10.70 -8.70
CA VAL A 198 -0.41 10.63 -8.82
C VAL A 198 0.12 9.69 -7.74
N VAL A 199 0.87 8.69 -8.15
CA VAL A 199 1.52 7.73 -7.24
C VAL A 199 2.95 7.43 -7.69
N PRO A 200 3.87 7.15 -6.75
CA PRO A 200 5.20 6.65 -7.10
C PRO A 200 5.13 5.16 -7.48
N ARG A 201 6.12 4.71 -8.23
CA ARG A 201 6.43 3.30 -8.48
C ARG A 201 7.91 3.04 -8.30
N TRP A 202 8.25 1.80 -7.89
CA TRP A 202 9.63 1.40 -7.60
C TRP A 202 10.37 2.38 -6.67
N PRO A 203 9.81 2.70 -5.50
CA PRO A 203 10.27 3.81 -4.66
C PRO A 203 11.57 3.52 -3.92
N TYR A 204 12.01 2.25 -3.82
CA TYR A 204 13.13 1.83 -2.96
C TYR A 204 14.38 2.69 -3.14
N GLN A 205 14.77 3.00 -4.38
CA GLN A 205 15.96 3.80 -4.68
C GLN A 205 15.79 5.31 -4.43
N LEU A 206 14.55 5.76 -4.21
CA LEU A 206 14.22 7.16 -3.94
C LEU A 206 14.10 7.46 -2.44
N LEU A 207 14.14 6.42 -1.60
CA LEU A 207 14.06 6.53 -0.14
C LEU A 207 15.46 6.74 0.45
N GLU A 208 15.80 7.99 0.79
CA GLU A 208 17.16 8.37 1.22
C GLU A 208 17.58 7.74 2.55
N ASN A 209 16.68 7.56 3.50
CA ASN A 209 17.01 7.11 4.87
C ASN A 209 16.34 5.79 5.29
N GLY A 210 15.52 5.18 4.44
CA GLY A 210 14.90 3.86 4.67
C GLY A 210 14.03 3.72 5.93
N MET A 211 13.74 4.81 6.66
CA MET A 211 12.98 4.75 7.91
C MET A 211 11.48 4.99 7.73
N PHE A 212 11.11 5.85 6.79
CA PHE A 212 9.74 6.26 6.54
C PHE A 212 9.34 6.02 5.09
N PRO A 213 8.07 5.71 4.80
CA PRO A 213 7.55 5.55 3.44
C PRO A 213 7.28 6.93 2.80
N GLN A 214 8.29 7.80 2.77
CA GLN A 214 8.20 9.15 2.24
C GLN A 214 9.42 9.47 1.40
N ILE A 215 9.19 10.05 0.23
CA ILE A 215 10.24 10.52 -0.69
C ILE A 215 10.35 12.03 -0.53
N ASN A 216 11.53 12.53 -0.17
CA ASN A 216 11.77 13.95 0.01
C ASN A 216 11.56 14.73 -1.29
N ALA A 217 10.91 15.90 -1.20
CA ALA A 217 10.58 16.72 -2.36
C ALA A 217 11.76 17.01 -3.31
N PRO A 218 12.99 17.32 -2.82
CA PRO A 218 14.14 17.57 -3.69
C PRO A 218 14.56 16.36 -4.54
N VAL A 219 14.31 15.13 -4.08
CA VAL A 219 14.66 13.89 -4.81
C VAL A 219 13.97 13.85 -6.18
N TRP A 220 12.77 14.41 -6.29
CA TRP A 220 12.01 14.43 -7.54
C TRP A 220 12.62 15.30 -8.64
N GLY A 221 13.53 16.23 -8.31
CA GLY A 221 14.18 17.13 -9.25
C GLY A 221 13.18 17.89 -10.13
N ASP A 222 13.34 17.81 -11.43
CA ASP A 222 12.47 18.44 -12.43
C ASP A 222 11.29 17.57 -12.88
N THR A 223 11.04 16.44 -12.21
CA THR A 223 10.00 15.49 -12.60
C THR A 223 8.61 16.11 -12.46
N ARG A 224 7.80 15.99 -13.53
CA ARG A 224 6.48 16.60 -13.60
C ARG A 224 5.52 15.82 -14.48
N VAL A 225 4.24 15.94 -14.19
CA VAL A 225 3.12 15.40 -14.98
C VAL A 225 2.67 16.46 -15.97
N LYS A 226 2.50 16.11 -17.24
CA LYS A 226 1.83 16.95 -18.25
C LYS A 226 0.32 16.78 -18.13
N LEU A 227 -0.39 17.89 -18.05
CA LEU A 227 -1.84 17.90 -17.93
C LEU A 227 -2.50 18.10 -19.31
N PRO A 228 -3.57 17.35 -19.64
CA PRO A 228 -4.20 17.38 -20.97
C PRO A 228 -5.02 18.64 -21.26
N PHE A 229 -5.18 19.48 -20.26
CA PHE A 229 -5.96 20.73 -20.32
C PHE A 229 -5.09 21.88 -19.86
N ALA A 230 -5.32 23.06 -20.40
CA ALA A 230 -4.86 24.26 -19.74
C ALA A 230 -5.59 24.29 -18.41
N ALA A 231 -4.94 23.86 -17.33
CA ALA A 231 -5.47 24.00 -15.98
C ALA A 231 -5.56 25.50 -15.74
N THR A 232 -6.68 26.03 -16.16
CA THR A 232 -7.06 27.40 -15.91
C THR A 232 -7.14 27.56 -14.40
N THR A 233 -6.55 28.59 -13.84
CA THR A 233 -6.88 29.34 -12.59
C THR A 233 -7.60 28.62 -11.45
N GLN A 234 -7.91 27.32 -11.53
CA GLN A 234 -8.66 26.55 -10.55
C GLN A 234 -7.71 25.89 -9.55
N ASN A 235 -8.01 26.08 -8.28
CA ASN A 235 -7.29 25.44 -7.19
C ASN A 235 -7.71 23.98 -7.08
N TRP A 236 -6.79 23.06 -7.34
CA TRP A 236 -7.00 21.65 -7.10
C TRP A 236 -6.73 21.32 -5.65
N LYS A 237 -7.69 20.71 -5.00
CA LYS A 237 -7.54 20.25 -3.62
C LYS A 237 -7.01 18.83 -3.62
N GLY A 238 -5.82 18.65 -3.08
CA GLY A 238 -5.27 17.33 -2.79
C GLY A 238 -5.96 16.72 -1.58
N LEU A 239 -6.33 15.44 -1.68
CA LEU A 239 -7.02 14.73 -0.59
C LEU A 239 -6.08 14.53 0.61
N PHE A 240 -4.78 14.39 0.36
CA PHE A 240 -3.74 14.08 1.34
C PHE A 240 -2.72 15.20 1.48
N GLN A 241 -3.12 16.45 1.27
CA GLN A 241 -2.25 17.60 1.51
C GLN A 241 -3.03 18.81 1.96
N THR A 242 -2.37 19.65 2.75
CA THR A 242 -2.96 20.85 3.32
C THR A 242 -3.01 22.01 2.33
N ARG A 243 -2.10 22.04 1.35
CA ARG A 243 -2.01 23.12 0.36
C ARG A 243 -2.69 22.75 -0.94
N ALA A 244 -3.56 23.63 -1.42
CA ALA A 244 -4.07 23.52 -2.78
C ALA A 244 -2.94 23.75 -3.79
N VAL A 245 -3.01 23.06 -4.91
CA VAL A 245 -2.11 23.29 -6.05
C VAL A 245 -2.89 24.00 -7.16
N THR A 246 -2.25 24.93 -7.82
CA THR A 246 -2.78 25.58 -9.02
C THR A 246 -1.88 25.16 -10.19
N PRO A 247 -2.12 23.97 -10.76
CA PRO A 247 -1.31 23.51 -11.84
C PRO A 247 -1.58 24.36 -13.08
N ASN A 248 -0.53 24.67 -13.82
CA ASN A 248 -0.67 25.21 -15.16
C ASN A 248 -0.78 24.02 -16.15
N LYS A 249 -0.05 23.99 -17.23
CA LYS A 249 0.01 22.83 -18.14
C LYS A 249 0.75 21.62 -17.56
N GLU A 250 1.48 21.83 -16.48
CA GLU A 250 2.32 20.81 -15.82
C GLU A 250 2.22 20.93 -14.30
N LEU A 251 2.38 19.80 -13.61
CA LEU A 251 2.41 19.72 -12.14
C LEU A 251 3.71 19.03 -11.71
N LEU A 252 4.55 19.71 -10.94
CA LEU A 252 5.75 19.11 -10.34
C LEU A 252 5.37 18.00 -9.38
N ILE A 253 6.06 16.86 -9.45
CA ILE A 253 5.85 15.74 -8.56
C ILE A 253 6.16 16.11 -7.10
N SER A 254 7.19 16.95 -6.88
CA SER A 254 7.51 17.48 -5.55
C SER A 254 6.37 18.29 -4.92
N ALA A 255 5.53 18.92 -5.73
CA ALA A 255 4.33 19.63 -5.26
C ALA A 255 3.10 18.72 -5.15
N ALA A 256 3.03 17.67 -5.98
CA ALA A 256 1.93 16.72 -5.98
C ALA A 256 1.98 15.75 -4.80
N LEU A 257 3.18 15.30 -4.40
CA LEU A 257 3.43 14.30 -3.36
C LEU A 257 4.10 14.95 -2.13
N GLY A 258 3.41 15.95 -1.53
CA GLY A 258 3.94 16.71 -0.40
C GLY A 258 3.81 15.99 0.93
N ASP A 259 2.61 16.03 1.53
CA ASP A 259 2.39 15.54 2.89
C ASP A 259 2.27 14.01 2.93
N LEU A 260 1.66 13.40 1.92
CA LEU A 260 1.61 11.94 1.74
C LEU A 260 2.27 11.57 0.41
N PRO A 261 3.00 10.44 0.33
CA PRO A 261 3.72 10.05 -0.90
C PRO A 261 2.80 9.52 -2.02
N VAL A 262 1.50 9.60 -1.87
CA VAL A 262 0.47 9.31 -2.88
C VAL A 262 -0.60 10.40 -2.80
N ASN A 263 -1.19 10.79 -3.93
CA ASN A 263 -2.22 11.82 -3.87
C ASN A 263 -3.31 11.67 -4.91
N VAL A 264 -4.50 12.13 -4.53
CA VAL A 264 -5.66 12.35 -5.39
C VAL A 264 -6.03 13.81 -5.30
N PHE A 265 -6.12 14.45 -6.43
CA PHE A 265 -6.63 15.81 -6.53
C PHE A 265 -8.02 15.77 -7.13
N ILE A 266 -8.91 16.51 -6.51
CA ILE A 266 -10.26 16.73 -7.01
C ILE A 266 -10.43 18.21 -7.35
N ASN A 267 -11.03 18.47 -8.50
CA ASN A 267 -11.58 19.75 -8.82
C ASN A 267 -13.10 19.63 -8.65
N PRO A 268 -13.66 20.18 -7.57
CA PRO A 268 -15.10 20.22 -7.39
C PRO A 268 -15.67 21.26 -8.32
N ASP A 269 -16.49 20.84 -9.24
CA ASP A 269 -17.44 21.60 -10.02
C ASP A 269 -17.09 23.02 -10.50
N ASN A 270 -17.00 23.15 -11.80
CA ASN A 270 -17.70 24.24 -12.47
C ASN A 270 -19.23 23.98 -12.37
N GLN A 271 -19.87 24.15 -11.23
CA GLN A 271 -21.24 24.56 -11.22
C GLN A 271 -21.23 26.00 -11.69
N GLU A 272 -21.30 26.17 -13.00
CA GLU A 272 -21.76 27.42 -13.57
C GLU A 272 -23.14 27.68 -12.98
N SER A 273 -23.20 28.75 -12.18
CA SER A 273 -24.41 29.42 -11.70
C SER A 273 -25.29 29.86 -12.87
#